data_9ab853861dd6bbdd0945c31679e1c5b0
#
_entry.id   9ab853861dd6bbdd0945c31679e1c5b0
#
_cell.length_a   1.000
_cell.length_b   1.000
_cell.length_c   1.000
_cell.angle_alpha   90.00
_cell.angle_beta   90.00
_cell.angle_gamma   90.00
#
_symmetry.space_group_name_H-M   'P 1'
#
loop_
_entity.id
_entity.type
_entity.pdbx_description
1 polymer ?
#
loop_
_entity_poly.entity_id
_entity_poly.type
_entity_poly.pdbx_seq_one_letter_code
_entity_poly.pdbx_strand_id
1 'polypeptide(L)'
;MQLMDKVKINEKSVLETFQEEIPSIYYSDKTEKEYKKYKESFEYKYRHLFKFPPEMFQDKNLIDFGAGTGESTVFYANWGAKCTLVEMNDLAQKISKDIFKKYTKNFNQHKFIHSSIFDYKNPETHESYDIVHSVGVLSHTADKKGAFSKISKFLKPGGYLIFGDPNKAGGFQNMLQRFIIYSFASTPDEMVNISEQLFKNDIDRAQKYGNRSRRCIIFDRWVVQCQDDPSIKEVLEWFEENDLQFYSCYPPFVQPFMSDSAFHSPKFSIESFKDMGVLTEALWMIHNKDDDYEIPKMLKSLKDLSPSQSALVEYVANSNKNTVVKSDVMKTNISKYVKDLEKIDITSYPINRIKLFLNEVRDLMIHIEKKDLENVKKFVHQAKHLFHGAVGVRHVDFIGHKKY
;
A
#
# COMPACT_ATOMS: atom_id res chain seq x y z
N MET A 1 3.10 2.53 -32.78
CA MET A 1 2.52 3.59 -31.90
C MET A 1 3.60 4.06 -30.95
N GLN A 2 3.93 5.33 -30.94
CA GLN A 2 4.94 5.90 -30.05
C GLN A 2 4.46 5.84 -28.60
N LEU A 3 5.38 5.83 -27.63
CA LEU A 3 5.02 5.75 -26.20
C LEU A 3 4.06 6.85 -25.78
N MET A 4 4.30 8.08 -26.24
CA MET A 4 3.44 9.23 -25.93
C MET A 4 2.00 9.07 -26.46
N ASP A 5 1.81 8.43 -27.62
CA ASP A 5 0.47 8.13 -28.12
C ASP A 5 -0.27 7.15 -27.19
N LYS A 6 0.45 6.11 -26.71
CA LYS A 6 -0.10 5.17 -25.73
C LYS A 6 -0.51 5.86 -24.43
N VAL A 7 0.35 6.75 -23.93
CA VAL A 7 0.07 7.54 -22.72
C VAL A 7 -1.23 8.34 -22.89
N LYS A 8 -1.39 9.06 -24.01
CA LYS A 8 -2.57 9.89 -24.25
C LYS A 8 -3.86 9.08 -24.41
N ILE A 9 -3.80 7.97 -25.12
CA ILE A 9 -4.95 7.06 -25.25
C ILE A 9 -5.36 6.53 -23.88
N ASN A 10 -4.38 6.12 -23.07
CA ASN A 10 -4.62 5.61 -21.73
C ASN A 10 -5.19 6.69 -20.80
N GLU A 11 -4.61 7.90 -20.76
CA GLU A 11 -5.11 9.03 -19.97
C GLU A 11 -6.58 9.31 -20.28
N LYS A 12 -6.95 9.29 -21.56
CA LYS A 12 -8.34 9.50 -21.99
C LYS A 12 -9.27 8.43 -21.44
N SER A 13 -8.91 7.15 -21.59
CA SER A 13 -9.73 6.03 -21.11
C SER A 13 -9.90 6.02 -19.59
N VAL A 14 -8.82 6.30 -18.85
CA VAL A 14 -8.85 6.41 -17.37
C VAL A 14 -9.69 7.59 -16.94
N LEU A 15 -9.56 8.73 -17.63
CA LEU A 15 -10.35 9.92 -17.34
C LEU A 15 -11.85 9.67 -17.54
N GLU A 16 -12.25 9.06 -18.67
CA GLU A 16 -13.65 8.68 -18.95
C GLU A 16 -14.22 7.80 -17.84
N THR A 17 -13.46 6.78 -17.40
CA THR A 17 -13.87 5.88 -16.31
C THR A 17 -14.06 6.62 -14.98
N PHE A 18 -13.13 7.50 -14.61
CA PHE A 18 -13.20 8.24 -13.34
C PHE A 18 -14.06 9.51 -13.37
N GLN A 19 -14.53 9.93 -14.55
CA GLN A 19 -15.60 10.92 -14.65
C GLN A 19 -16.97 10.28 -14.42
N GLU A 20 -17.16 9.00 -14.81
CA GLU A 20 -18.39 8.26 -14.53
C GLU A 20 -18.51 7.93 -13.03
N GLU A 21 -17.42 7.48 -12.39
CA GLU A 21 -17.38 7.12 -10.97
C GLU A 21 -16.10 7.65 -10.33
N ILE A 22 -16.20 8.71 -9.52
CA ILE A 22 -15.04 9.33 -8.84
C ILE A 22 -14.61 8.46 -7.65
N PRO A 23 -13.41 7.84 -7.67
CA PRO A 23 -13.01 6.82 -6.67
C PRO A 23 -12.57 7.43 -5.33
N SER A 24 -12.19 8.70 -5.29
CA SER A 24 -11.55 9.33 -4.13
C SER A 24 -12.51 10.08 -3.20
N ILE A 25 -13.82 9.74 -3.21
CA ILE A 25 -14.82 10.30 -2.29
C ILE A 25 -14.94 9.40 -1.06
N TYR A 26 -14.43 9.86 0.08
CA TYR A 26 -14.45 9.11 1.35
C TYR A 26 -15.34 9.75 2.40
N TYR A 27 -15.35 11.08 2.51
CA TYR A 27 -16.10 11.79 3.55
C TYR A 27 -16.76 13.11 3.09
N SER A 28 -16.41 13.64 1.92
CA SER A 28 -16.88 14.97 1.49
C SER A 28 -18.41 15.09 1.36
N ASP A 29 -19.07 13.98 1.09
CA ASP A 29 -20.51 13.83 1.01
C ASP A 29 -21.15 13.30 2.33
N LYS A 30 -20.36 13.22 3.41
CA LYS A 30 -20.74 12.61 4.70
C LYS A 30 -20.84 13.64 5.83
N THR A 31 -21.00 13.11 7.03
CA THR A 31 -21.15 13.89 8.27
C THR A 31 -19.80 14.38 8.81
N GLU A 32 -19.84 15.41 9.64
CA GLU A 32 -18.68 15.94 10.38
C GLU A 32 -18.00 14.86 11.25
N LYS A 33 -18.78 13.89 11.75
CA LYS A 33 -18.28 12.76 12.53
C LYS A 33 -17.36 11.87 11.68
N GLU A 34 -17.72 11.63 10.42
CA GLU A 34 -16.92 10.80 9.51
C GLU A 34 -15.66 11.52 9.08
N TYR A 35 -15.73 12.82 8.82
CA TYR A 35 -14.54 13.64 8.60
C TYR A 35 -13.55 13.54 9.77
N LYS A 36 -14.03 13.70 11.02
CA LYS A 36 -13.19 13.59 12.21
C LYS A 36 -12.54 12.22 12.34
N LYS A 37 -13.32 11.15 12.15
CA LYS A 37 -12.81 9.78 12.18
C LYS A 37 -11.73 9.55 11.11
N TYR A 38 -11.96 10.03 9.88
CA TYR A 38 -10.99 9.90 8.79
C TYR A 38 -9.70 10.69 9.11
N LYS A 39 -9.83 11.91 9.59
CA LYS A 39 -8.71 12.75 10.02
C LYS A 39 -7.85 12.06 11.09
N GLU A 40 -8.47 11.53 12.13
CA GLU A 40 -7.78 10.83 13.22
C GLU A 40 -7.01 9.60 12.70
N SER A 41 -7.65 8.81 11.84
CA SER A 41 -7.01 7.63 11.22
C SER A 41 -5.86 8.01 10.30
N PHE A 42 -6.00 9.11 9.56
CA PHE A 42 -4.99 9.63 8.65
C PHE A 42 -3.77 10.16 9.43
N GLU A 43 -3.99 10.92 10.50
CA GLU A 43 -2.92 11.38 11.38
C GLU A 43 -2.21 10.21 12.06
N TYR A 44 -2.95 9.21 12.55
CA TYR A 44 -2.37 8.00 13.13
C TYR A 44 -1.47 7.26 12.13
N LYS A 45 -1.90 7.11 10.86
CA LYS A 45 -1.10 6.52 9.78
C LYS A 45 0.23 7.24 9.63
N TYR A 46 0.22 8.56 9.52
CA TYR A 46 1.43 9.33 9.31
C TYR A 46 2.35 9.34 10.53
N ARG A 47 1.81 9.60 11.71
CA ARG A 47 2.59 9.70 12.95
C ARG A 47 3.16 8.36 13.40
N HIS A 48 2.34 7.32 13.40
CA HIS A 48 2.68 6.05 14.05
C HIS A 48 3.08 4.93 13.08
N LEU A 49 2.54 4.90 11.88
CA LEU A 49 2.82 3.82 10.93
C LEU A 49 3.94 4.22 9.97
N PHE A 50 3.82 5.36 9.32
CA PHE A 50 4.87 5.91 8.44
C PHE A 50 6.10 6.45 9.17
N LYS A 51 5.98 6.82 10.44
CA LYS A 51 7.03 7.56 11.17
C LYS A 51 7.39 8.90 10.52
N PHE A 52 6.41 9.52 9.87
CA PHE A 52 6.50 10.82 9.21
C PHE A 52 5.41 11.75 9.77
N PRO A 53 5.63 12.36 10.94
CA PRO A 53 4.58 13.03 11.68
C PRO A 53 4.13 14.35 11.03
N PRO A 54 2.92 14.86 11.35
CA PRO A 54 2.35 16.09 10.81
C PRO A 54 3.27 17.30 10.84
N GLU A 55 4.15 17.41 11.83
CA GLU A 55 5.11 18.49 11.98
C GLU A 55 6.10 18.59 10.82
N MET A 56 6.30 17.50 10.07
CA MET A 56 7.15 17.48 8.86
C MET A 56 6.55 18.27 7.69
N PHE A 57 5.26 18.61 7.76
CA PHE A 57 4.56 19.39 6.73
C PHE A 57 4.53 20.89 7.02
N GLN A 58 4.87 21.31 8.22
CA GLN A 58 4.81 22.71 8.63
C GLN A 58 5.69 23.60 7.76
N ASP A 59 5.09 24.62 7.16
CA ASP A 59 5.74 25.61 6.28
C ASP A 59 6.40 25.03 5.01
N LYS A 60 6.00 23.80 4.60
CA LYS A 60 6.52 23.14 3.41
C LYS A 60 5.68 23.44 2.16
N ASN A 61 6.35 23.55 1.01
CA ASN A 61 5.70 23.54 -0.28
C ASN A 61 5.48 22.08 -0.70
N LEU A 62 4.23 21.69 -0.87
CA LEU A 62 3.84 20.34 -1.28
C LEU A 62 3.16 20.39 -2.65
N ILE A 63 3.53 19.45 -3.53
CA ILE A 63 2.79 19.18 -4.76
C ILE A 63 2.20 17.77 -4.70
N ASP A 64 0.93 17.65 -5.07
CA ASP A 64 0.18 16.40 -5.11
C ASP A 64 -0.25 16.09 -6.54
N PHE A 65 0.32 15.05 -7.13
CA PHE A 65 0.02 14.61 -8.49
C PHE A 65 -1.09 13.54 -8.47
N GLY A 66 -2.15 13.78 -9.23
CA GLY A 66 -3.36 12.96 -9.20
C GLY A 66 -4.14 13.17 -7.91
N ALA A 67 -4.28 14.42 -7.48
CA ALA A 67 -4.84 14.78 -6.18
C ALA A 67 -6.32 14.36 -6.01
N GLY A 68 -7.02 13.99 -7.09
CA GLY A 68 -8.43 13.62 -7.07
C GLY A 68 -9.30 14.70 -6.43
N THR A 69 -10.14 14.30 -5.48
CA THR A 69 -11.01 15.21 -4.73
C THR A 69 -10.28 16.00 -3.63
N GLY A 70 -8.98 15.79 -3.43
CA GLY A 70 -8.19 16.51 -2.41
C GLY A 70 -8.51 16.13 -0.96
N GLU A 71 -9.31 15.08 -0.74
CA GLU A 71 -9.73 14.65 0.61
C GLU A 71 -8.57 14.23 1.53
N SER A 72 -7.47 13.73 0.95
CA SER A 72 -6.25 13.45 1.71
C SER A 72 -5.36 14.67 1.81
N THR A 73 -5.22 15.42 0.73
CA THR A 73 -4.30 16.57 0.62
C THR A 73 -4.68 17.71 1.56
N VAL A 74 -5.98 17.87 1.86
CA VAL A 74 -6.47 18.88 2.82
C VAL A 74 -5.89 18.71 4.23
N PHE A 75 -5.51 17.47 4.62
CA PHE A 75 -4.85 17.26 5.92
C PHE A 75 -3.44 17.80 5.93
N TYR A 76 -2.67 17.66 4.86
CA TYR A 76 -1.34 18.28 4.74
C TYR A 76 -1.43 19.80 4.81
N ALA A 77 -2.46 20.39 4.16
CA ALA A 77 -2.74 21.81 4.27
C ALA A 77 -3.02 22.23 5.74
N ASN A 78 -3.79 21.43 6.47
CA ASN A 78 -4.09 21.64 7.87
C ASN A 78 -2.88 21.43 8.80
N TRP A 79 -1.89 20.65 8.37
CA TRP A 79 -0.59 20.49 9.05
C TRP A 79 0.43 21.57 8.66
N GLY A 80 0.00 22.58 7.89
CA GLY A 80 0.79 23.77 7.58
C GLY A 80 1.46 23.79 6.22
N ALA A 81 1.23 22.79 5.35
CA ALA A 81 1.78 22.79 4.00
C ALA A 81 1.05 23.78 3.07
N LYS A 82 1.80 24.41 2.17
CA LYS A 82 1.27 25.12 1.00
C LYS A 82 1.14 24.13 -0.15
N CYS A 83 -0.10 23.75 -0.48
CA CYS A 83 -0.36 22.66 -1.41
C CYS A 83 -0.60 23.17 -2.84
N THR A 84 -0.01 22.48 -3.81
CA THR A 84 -0.32 22.56 -5.24
C THR A 84 -0.95 21.22 -5.65
N LEU A 85 -2.21 21.22 -6.05
CA LEU A 85 -2.94 20.02 -6.47
C LEU A 85 -2.96 19.97 -8.00
N VAL A 86 -2.42 18.91 -8.58
CA VAL A 86 -2.42 18.64 -10.02
C VAL A 86 -3.38 17.51 -10.29
N GLU A 87 -4.45 17.77 -11.03
CA GLU A 87 -5.50 16.79 -11.32
C GLU A 87 -6.04 17.00 -12.75
N MET A 88 -6.19 15.91 -13.50
CA MET A 88 -6.71 15.95 -14.88
C MET A 88 -8.24 15.84 -14.95
N ASN A 89 -8.89 15.34 -13.89
CA ASN A 89 -10.35 15.25 -13.81
C ASN A 89 -10.92 16.57 -13.26
N ASP A 90 -11.62 17.32 -14.09
CA ASP A 90 -12.21 18.62 -13.78
C ASP A 90 -13.30 18.55 -12.70
N LEU A 91 -14.07 17.46 -12.67
CA LEU A 91 -15.09 17.23 -11.63
C LEU A 91 -14.43 16.99 -10.27
N ALA A 92 -13.41 16.15 -10.22
CA ALA A 92 -12.65 15.91 -8.99
C ALA A 92 -11.96 17.19 -8.51
N GLN A 93 -11.37 17.98 -9.41
CA GLN A 93 -10.75 19.25 -9.07
C GLN A 93 -11.75 20.27 -8.50
N LYS A 94 -12.98 20.31 -9.04
CA LYS A 94 -14.04 21.17 -8.49
C LYS A 94 -14.37 20.79 -7.05
N ILE A 95 -14.53 19.48 -6.77
CA ILE A 95 -14.77 18.97 -5.42
C ILE A 95 -13.58 19.32 -4.51
N SER A 96 -12.35 19.20 -4.98
CA SER A 96 -11.16 19.52 -4.18
C SER A 96 -11.11 20.99 -3.76
N LYS A 97 -11.51 21.93 -4.63
CA LYS A 97 -11.62 23.35 -4.28
C LYS A 97 -12.67 23.59 -3.18
N ASP A 98 -13.81 22.90 -3.25
CA ASP A 98 -14.88 23.06 -2.25
C ASP A 98 -14.46 22.43 -0.89
N ILE A 99 -13.76 21.30 -0.90
CA ILE A 99 -13.17 20.69 0.30
C ILE A 99 -12.16 21.64 0.95
N PHE A 100 -11.25 22.20 0.17
CA PHE A 100 -10.26 23.14 0.69
C PHE A 100 -10.89 24.42 1.24
N LYS A 101 -11.91 24.98 0.57
CA LYS A 101 -12.67 26.12 1.13
C LYS A 101 -13.34 25.79 2.46
N LYS A 102 -13.88 24.58 2.58
CA LYS A 102 -14.59 24.15 3.80
C LYS A 102 -13.66 23.84 4.96
N TYR A 103 -12.51 23.19 4.71
CA TYR A 103 -11.69 22.58 5.74
C TYR A 103 -10.33 23.24 5.96
N THR A 104 -9.91 24.26 5.17
CA THR A 104 -8.67 24.99 5.39
C THR A 104 -8.92 26.42 5.84
N LYS A 105 -8.01 26.96 6.66
CA LYS A 105 -8.11 28.37 7.10
C LYS A 105 -7.64 29.36 6.03
N ASN A 106 -6.69 28.95 5.18
CA ASN A 106 -5.96 29.83 4.25
C ASN A 106 -6.09 29.31 2.80
N PHE A 107 -7.33 29.19 2.29
CA PHE A 107 -7.61 28.68 0.96
C PHE A 107 -6.73 29.30 -0.14
N ASN A 108 -6.53 30.63 -0.10
CA ASN A 108 -5.82 31.37 -1.16
C ASN A 108 -4.33 31.04 -1.28
N GLN A 109 -3.73 30.34 -0.31
CA GLN A 109 -2.33 29.89 -0.40
C GLN A 109 -2.14 28.60 -1.20
N HIS A 110 -3.24 27.91 -1.56
CA HIS A 110 -3.19 26.65 -2.28
C HIS A 110 -3.47 26.87 -3.77
N LYS A 111 -2.83 26.04 -4.61
CA LYS A 111 -2.96 26.09 -6.07
C LYS A 111 -3.66 24.84 -6.58
N PHE A 112 -4.54 25.02 -7.57
CA PHE A 112 -5.29 23.93 -8.21
C PHE A 112 -5.02 23.98 -9.72
N ILE A 113 -4.31 23.00 -10.23
CA ILE A 113 -3.83 22.93 -11.61
C ILE A 113 -4.57 21.82 -12.35
N HIS A 114 -5.31 22.17 -13.40
CA HIS A 114 -5.94 21.20 -14.29
C HIS A 114 -4.92 20.73 -15.33
N SER A 115 -4.31 19.57 -15.06
CA SER A 115 -3.28 18.99 -15.92
C SER A 115 -3.10 17.50 -15.63
N SER A 116 -2.66 16.74 -16.64
CA SER A 116 -2.10 15.41 -16.41
C SER A 116 -0.68 15.51 -15.83
N ILE A 117 -0.18 14.40 -15.28
CA ILE A 117 1.20 14.31 -14.83
C ILE A 117 2.17 14.60 -15.99
N PHE A 118 1.89 14.02 -17.16
CA PHE A 118 2.79 14.15 -18.31
C PHE A 118 2.78 15.53 -18.96
N ASP A 119 1.69 16.28 -18.86
CA ASP A 119 1.55 17.63 -19.42
C ASP A 119 1.98 18.73 -18.45
N TYR A 120 2.01 18.44 -17.14
CA TYR A 120 2.36 19.44 -16.16
C TYR A 120 3.79 19.96 -16.38
N LYS A 121 3.88 21.27 -16.44
CA LYS A 121 5.14 22.03 -16.52
C LYS A 121 5.18 23.01 -15.38
N ASN A 122 6.17 22.90 -14.52
CA ASN A 122 6.36 23.91 -13.50
C ASN A 122 6.88 25.21 -14.15
N PRO A 123 6.20 26.33 -13.99
CA PRO A 123 6.67 27.60 -14.57
C PRO A 123 7.92 28.13 -13.88
N GLU A 124 8.22 27.71 -12.65
CA GLU A 124 9.28 28.33 -11.87
C GLU A 124 10.62 27.60 -12.02
N THR A 125 10.73 26.33 -11.83
CA THR A 125 11.94 25.49 -12.07
C THR A 125 11.65 24.03 -11.66
N HIS A 126 12.49 23.09 -12.10
CA HIS A 126 12.62 21.79 -11.42
C HIS A 126 13.11 22.03 -9.97
N GLU A 127 12.83 21.10 -9.05
CA GLU A 127 13.29 21.17 -7.65
C GLU A 127 12.67 22.31 -6.82
N SER A 128 11.36 22.51 -6.97
CA SER A 128 10.64 23.62 -6.30
C SER A 128 9.89 23.21 -5.03
N TYR A 129 9.73 21.90 -4.77
CA TYR A 129 8.89 21.42 -3.68
C TYR A 129 9.68 20.67 -2.61
N ASP A 130 9.32 20.92 -1.35
CA ASP A 130 9.88 20.22 -0.21
C ASP A 130 9.31 18.81 -0.08
N ILE A 131 8.05 18.63 -0.52
CA ILE A 131 7.35 17.35 -0.52
C ILE A 131 6.67 17.17 -1.88
N VAL A 132 6.92 16.03 -2.52
CA VAL A 132 6.19 15.54 -3.69
C VAL A 132 5.34 14.35 -3.25
N HIS A 133 4.04 14.38 -3.57
CA HIS A 133 3.09 13.34 -3.23
C HIS A 133 2.41 12.80 -4.48
N SER A 134 2.23 11.48 -4.55
CA SER A 134 1.40 10.81 -5.56
C SER A 134 0.98 9.44 -5.04
N VAL A 135 -0.30 9.24 -4.74
CA VAL A 135 -0.81 8.01 -4.13
C VAL A 135 -2.06 7.54 -4.85
N GLY A 136 -2.03 6.29 -5.35
CA GLY A 136 -3.13 5.67 -6.09
C GLY A 136 -3.27 6.18 -7.52
N VAL A 137 -2.14 6.49 -8.20
CA VAL A 137 -2.17 7.19 -9.49
C VAL A 137 -1.34 6.50 -10.57
N LEU A 138 -0.08 6.18 -10.28
CA LEU A 138 0.88 5.79 -11.32
C LEU A 138 0.54 4.42 -11.94
N SER A 139 -0.07 3.52 -11.18
CA SER A 139 -0.58 2.22 -11.67
C SER A 139 -1.63 2.37 -12.78
N HIS A 140 -2.29 3.52 -12.89
CA HIS A 140 -3.24 3.84 -13.95
C HIS A 140 -2.59 4.53 -15.17
N THR A 141 -1.28 4.70 -15.19
CA THR A 141 -0.57 5.31 -16.33
C THR A 141 0.02 4.24 -17.25
N ALA A 142 0.15 4.56 -18.55
CA ALA A 142 0.80 3.66 -19.50
C ALA A 142 2.34 3.66 -19.38
N ASP A 143 2.90 4.56 -18.57
CA ASP A 143 4.34 4.68 -18.29
C ASP A 143 4.55 5.10 -16.81
N LYS A 144 4.32 4.16 -15.90
CA LYS A 144 4.47 4.38 -14.46
C LYS A 144 5.88 4.81 -14.06
N LYS A 145 6.93 4.23 -14.69
CA LYS A 145 8.32 4.57 -14.42
C LYS A 145 8.66 5.98 -14.91
N GLY A 146 8.24 6.33 -16.13
CA GLY A 146 8.42 7.68 -16.66
C GLY A 146 7.67 8.74 -15.85
N ALA A 147 6.44 8.41 -15.40
CA ALA A 147 5.68 9.28 -14.52
C ALA A 147 6.39 9.48 -13.17
N PHE A 148 6.89 8.40 -12.54
CA PHE A 148 7.66 8.48 -11.30
C PHE A 148 8.91 9.35 -11.47
N SER A 149 9.70 9.12 -12.50
CA SER A 149 10.90 9.92 -12.80
C SER A 149 10.55 11.39 -13.07
N LYS A 150 9.40 11.65 -13.69
CA LYS A 150 8.94 13.03 -13.91
C LYS A 150 8.59 13.73 -12.61
N ILE A 151 7.79 13.11 -11.75
CA ILE A 151 7.38 13.74 -10.48
C ILE A 151 8.56 13.96 -9.54
N SER A 152 9.53 13.02 -9.52
CA SER A 152 10.74 13.12 -8.69
C SER A 152 11.61 14.34 -9.01
N LYS A 153 11.56 14.86 -10.24
CA LYS A 153 12.32 16.06 -10.67
C LYS A 153 11.83 17.34 -10.01
N PHE A 154 10.63 17.36 -9.48
CA PHE A 154 10.10 18.53 -8.79
C PHE A 154 10.55 18.61 -7.32
N LEU A 155 11.17 17.55 -6.80
CA LEU A 155 11.62 17.46 -5.42
C LEU A 155 12.95 18.18 -5.23
N LYS A 156 13.04 19.07 -4.25
CA LYS A 156 14.28 19.70 -3.82
C LYS A 156 15.27 18.69 -3.24
N PRO A 157 16.59 18.95 -3.31
CA PRO A 157 17.54 18.27 -2.44
C PRO A 157 17.14 18.38 -0.98
N GLY A 158 17.23 17.27 -0.22
CA GLY A 158 16.75 17.18 1.16
C GLY A 158 15.23 17.09 1.34
N GLY A 159 14.47 17.05 0.24
CA GLY A 159 13.01 16.89 0.27
C GLY A 159 12.55 15.43 0.37
N TYR A 160 11.24 15.23 0.52
CA TYR A 160 10.62 13.92 0.67
C TYR A 160 9.61 13.63 -0.43
N LEU A 161 9.71 12.45 -1.04
CA LEU A 161 8.71 11.93 -1.98
C LEU A 161 7.85 10.91 -1.25
N ILE A 162 6.54 11.13 -1.22
CA ILE A 162 5.53 10.20 -0.70
C ILE A 162 4.83 9.58 -1.90
N PHE A 163 5.08 8.31 -2.12
CA PHE A 163 4.55 7.54 -3.24
C PHE A 163 3.79 6.32 -2.74
N GLY A 164 2.64 6.04 -3.32
CA GLY A 164 1.88 4.84 -2.99
C GLY A 164 1.01 4.36 -4.13
N ASP A 165 1.07 3.05 -4.37
CA ASP A 165 0.23 2.39 -5.36
C ASP A 165 -0.10 0.96 -4.88
N PRO A 166 -1.07 0.28 -5.48
CA PRO A 166 -1.25 -1.14 -5.26
C PRO A 166 0.03 -1.90 -5.61
N ASN A 167 0.34 -2.91 -4.80
CA ASN A 167 1.51 -3.75 -5.02
C ASN A 167 1.18 -4.93 -5.94
N LYS A 168 2.04 -5.25 -6.87
CA LYS A 168 1.86 -6.31 -7.88
C LYS A 168 1.53 -7.68 -7.25
N ALA A 169 2.35 -8.12 -6.33
CA ALA A 169 2.15 -9.42 -5.67
C ALA A 169 1.05 -9.36 -4.60
N GLY A 170 1.05 -8.33 -3.75
CA GLY A 170 0.01 -8.12 -2.75
C GLY A 170 -1.38 -7.95 -3.37
N GLY A 171 -1.46 -7.36 -4.57
CA GLY A 171 -2.67 -7.22 -5.36
C GLY A 171 -3.06 -8.45 -6.19
N PHE A 172 -2.32 -9.56 -6.11
CA PHE A 172 -2.52 -10.74 -6.97
C PHE A 172 -3.98 -11.22 -6.97
N GLN A 173 -4.61 -11.35 -5.80
CA GLN A 173 -6.01 -11.80 -5.72
C GLN A 173 -6.97 -10.81 -6.40
N ASN A 174 -6.72 -9.51 -6.31
CA ASN A 174 -7.49 -8.48 -7.01
C ASN A 174 -7.31 -8.59 -8.54
N MET A 175 -6.10 -8.86 -9.01
CA MET A 175 -5.83 -9.08 -10.44
C MET A 175 -6.49 -10.37 -10.94
N LEU A 176 -6.53 -11.42 -10.13
CA LEU A 176 -7.23 -12.65 -10.46
C LEU A 176 -8.75 -12.46 -10.55
N GLN A 177 -9.34 -11.66 -9.63
CA GLN A 177 -10.75 -11.26 -9.72
C GLN A 177 -11.03 -10.50 -11.02
N ARG A 178 -10.16 -9.53 -11.34
CA ARG A 178 -10.22 -8.77 -12.59
C ARG A 178 -10.13 -9.70 -13.82
N PHE A 179 -9.17 -10.63 -13.82
CA PHE A 179 -9.03 -11.62 -14.91
C PHE A 179 -10.30 -12.45 -15.10
N ILE A 180 -10.93 -12.91 -14.01
CA ILE A 180 -12.21 -13.62 -14.09
C ILE A 180 -13.28 -12.75 -14.76
N ILE A 181 -13.45 -11.52 -14.29
CA ILE A 181 -14.47 -10.59 -14.80
C ILE A 181 -14.29 -10.37 -16.30
N TYR A 182 -13.06 -10.04 -16.74
CA TYR A 182 -12.76 -9.82 -18.17
C TYR A 182 -12.87 -11.07 -19.03
N SER A 183 -12.83 -12.27 -18.42
CA SER A 183 -13.02 -13.52 -19.15
C SER A 183 -14.49 -13.78 -19.53
N PHE A 184 -15.44 -13.13 -18.82
CA PHE A 184 -16.88 -13.39 -18.97
C PHE A 184 -17.72 -12.13 -19.24
N ALA A 185 -17.12 -10.93 -19.27
CA ALA A 185 -17.79 -9.66 -19.51
C ALA A 185 -16.99 -8.80 -20.50
N SER A 186 -17.70 -8.07 -21.34
CA SER A 186 -17.13 -7.20 -22.38
C SER A 186 -17.50 -5.74 -22.17
N THR A 187 -18.60 -5.47 -21.47
CA THR A 187 -19.09 -4.11 -21.20
C THR A 187 -19.00 -3.78 -19.71
N PRO A 188 -18.90 -2.50 -19.33
CA PRO A 188 -18.87 -2.09 -17.92
C PRO A 188 -20.06 -2.63 -17.11
N ASP A 189 -21.26 -2.63 -17.67
CA ASP A 189 -22.47 -3.11 -16.97
C ASP A 189 -22.44 -4.64 -16.77
N GLU A 190 -21.96 -5.40 -17.75
CA GLU A 190 -21.72 -6.84 -17.59
C GLU A 190 -20.66 -7.11 -16.50
N MET A 191 -19.57 -6.30 -16.47
CA MET A 191 -18.53 -6.39 -15.46
C MET A 191 -19.09 -6.12 -14.06
N VAL A 192 -19.93 -5.10 -13.90
CA VAL A 192 -20.63 -4.81 -12.64
C VAL A 192 -21.48 -6.00 -12.21
N ASN A 193 -22.29 -6.54 -13.11
CA ASN A 193 -23.19 -7.66 -12.82
C ASN A 193 -22.43 -8.91 -12.37
N ILE A 194 -21.37 -9.29 -13.10
CA ILE A 194 -20.53 -10.45 -12.75
C ILE A 194 -19.81 -10.20 -11.41
N SER A 195 -19.30 -9.01 -11.18
CA SER A 195 -18.64 -8.64 -9.93
C SER A 195 -19.56 -8.80 -8.73
N GLU A 196 -20.81 -8.36 -8.85
CA GLU A 196 -21.82 -8.51 -7.80
C GLU A 196 -22.17 -9.97 -7.52
N GLN A 197 -22.21 -10.81 -8.56
CA GLN A 197 -22.50 -12.24 -8.41
C GLN A 197 -21.35 -13.01 -7.75
N LEU A 198 -20.11 -12.68 -8.08
CA LEU A 198 -18.94 -13.45 -7.64
C LEU A 198 -18.30 -12.91 -6.37
N PHE A 199 -18.23 -11.59 -6.21
CA PHE A 199 -17.41 -10.94 -5.20
C PHE A 199 -18.20 -10.00 -4.27
N LYS A 200 -19.49 -10.29 -4.08
CA LYS A 200 -20.39 -9.50 -3.24
C LYS A 200 -19.79 -9.23 -1.85
N ASN A 201 -19.22 -10.25 -1.20
CA ASN A 201 -18.64 -10.12 0.13
C ASN A 201 -17.45 -9.14 0.18
N ASP A 202 -16.63 -9.10 -0.86
CA ASP A 202 -15.50 -8.17 -0.96
C ASP A 202 -15.98 -6.75 -1.21
N ILE A 203 -17.03 -6.58 -2.02
CA ILE A 203 -17.67 -5.30 -2.26
C ILE A 203 -18.32 -4.78 -0.98
N ASP A 204 -19.10 -5.61 -0.29
CA ASP A 204 -19.77 -5.26 0.98
C ASP A 204 -18.77 -4.80 2.03
N ARG A 205 -17.65 -5.52 2.15
CA ARG A 205 -16.57 -5.16 3.06
C ARG A 205 -15.92 -3.83 2.69
N ALA A 206 -15.60 -3.64 1.41
CA ALA A 206 -14.99 -2.40 0.93
C ALA A 206 -15.94 -1.21 1.13
N GLN A 207 -17.24 -1.39 0.91
CA GLN A 207 -18.26 -0.37 1.16
C GLN A 207 -18.31 0.00 2.65
N LYS A 208 -18.29 -1.01 3.53
CA LYS A 208 -18.30 -0.77 4.97
C LYS A 208 -17.12 0.05 5.49
N TYR A 209 -15.94 -0.15 4.93
CA TYR A 209 -14.73 0.55 5.36
C TYR A 209 -14.48 1.86 4.61
N GLY A 210 -14.75 1.90 3.32
CA GLY A 210 -14.45 3.04 2.46
C GLY A 210 -15.63 3.98 2.22
N ASN A 211 -16.84 3.59 2.64
CA ASN A 211 -18.07 4.38 2.52
C ASN A 211 -18.39 4.87 1.08
N ARG A 212 -17.87 4.15 0.07
CA ARG A 212 -18.08 4.43 -1.36
C ARG A 212 -19.27 3.65 -1.92
N SER A 213 -19.83 4.10 -3.04
CA SER A 213 -20.86 3.33 -3.76
C SER A 213 -20.29 1.98 -4.22
N ARG A 214 -21.16 0.97 -4.37
CA ARG A 214 -20.77 -0.35 -4.88
C ARG A 214 -20.19 -0.25 -6.30
N ARG A 215 -20.86 0.54 -7.15
CA ARG A 215 -20.43 0.78 -8.52
C ARG A 215 -19.05 1.45 -8.55
N CYS A 216 -18.82 2.46 -7.74
CA CYS A 216 -17.52 3.12 -7.60
C CYS A 216 -16.40 2.14 -7.18
N ILE A 217 -16.68 1.23 -6.23
CA ILE A 217 -15.72 0.21 -5.80
C ILE A 217 -15.36 -0.74 -6.95
N ILE A 218 -16.37 -1.16 -7.74
CA ILE A 218 -16.20 -2.06 -8.88
C ILE A 218 -15.41 -1.37 -9.99
N PHE A 219 -15.74 -0.12 -10.30
CA PHE A 219 -15.04 0.65 -11.33
C PHE A 219 -13.57 0.86 -11.00
N ASP A 220 -13.28 1.31 -9.79
CA ASP A 220 -11.91 1.53 -9.29
C ASP A 220 -11.06 0.23 -9.28
N ARG A 221 -11.65 -0.90 -8.92
CA ARG A 221 -10.92 -2.16 -8.79
C ARG A 221 -10.78 -2.94 -10.08
N TRP A 222 -11.85 -2.99 -10.88
CA TRP A 222 -11.94 -3.99 -11.94
C TRP A 222 -12.31 -3.43 -13.31
N VAL A 223 -13.06 -2.35 -13.43
CA VAL A 223 -13.48 -1.79 -14.71
C VAL A 223 -12.42 -0.90 -15.35
N VAL A 224 -11.68 -0.13 -14.53
CA VAL A 224 -10.60 0.73 -15.04
C VAL A 224 -9.63 -0.06 -15.93
N GLN A 225 -9.39 0.40 -17.15
CA GLN A 225 -8.69 -0.40 -18.14
C GLN A 225 -7.20 -0.56 -17.86
N CYS A 226 -6.54 0.49 -17.42
CA CYS A 226 -5.12 0.43 -17.07
C CYS A 226 -4.93 0.20 -15.58
N GLN A 227 -4.29 -0.90 -15.25
CA GLN A 227 -3.87 -1.26 -13.90
C GLN A 227 -2.55 -2.02 -14.02
N ASP A 228 -1.43 -1.33 -13.80
CA ASP A 228 -0.08 -1.88 -13.80
C ASP A 228 0.60 -1.57 -12.48
N ASP A 229 0.39 -2.42 -11.50
CA ASP A 229 0.88 -2.26 -10.14
C ASP A 229 2.41 -2.49 -10.08
N PRO A 230 3.18 -1.66 -9.37
CA PRO A 230 4.61 -1.91 -9.19
C PRO A 230 4.88 -2.96 -8.11
N SER A 231 6.01 -3.65 -8.23
CA SER A 231 6.59 -4.44 -7.14
C SER A 231 7.45 -3.55 -6.22
N ILE A 232 7.76 -4.05 -5.02
CA ILE A 232 8.72 -3.39 -4.12
C ILE A 232 10.06 -3.18 -4.83
N LYS A 233 10.52 -4.19 -5.57
CA LYS A 233 11.77 -4.12 -6.34
C LYS A 233 11.75 -2.99 -7.36
N GLU A 234 10.69 -2.87 -8.18
CA GLU A 234 10.55 -1.80 -9.16
C GLU A 234 10.60 -0.42 -8.48
N VAL A 235 9.90 -0.23 -7.37
CA VAL A 235 9.89 1.06 -6.65
C VAL A 235 11.27 1.40 -6.09
N LEU A 236 11.99 0.43 -5.53
CA LEU A 236 13.34 0.67 -5.02
C LEU A 236 14.35 0.96 -6.14
N GLU A 237 14.20 0.34 -7.32
CA GLU A 237 14.97 0.68 -8.51
C GLU A 237 14.69 2.11 -8.99
N TRP A 238 13.43 2.54 -8.98
CA TRP A 238 13.08 3.93 -9.30
C TRP A 238 13.65 4.92 -8.28
N PHE A 239 13.73 4.54 -7.02
CA PHE A 239 14.38 5.36 -6.00
C PHE A 239 15.87 5.57 -6.33
N GLU A 240 16.58 4.49 -6.64
CA GLU A 240 18.00 4.57 -7.04
C GLU A 240 18.21 5.47 -8.26
N GLU A 241 17.42 5.25 -9.31
CA GLU A 241 17.52 5.98 -10.57
C GLU A 241 17.21 7.48 -10.45
N ASN A 242 16.54 7.88 -9.37
CA ASN A 242 16.14 9.28 -9.12
C ASN A 242 16.79 9.87 -7.85
N ASP A 243 17.92 9.31 -7.41
CA ASP A 243 18.71 9.76 -6.23
C ASP A 243 17.91 9.84 -4.93
N LEU A 244 16.91 8.94 -4.77
CA LEU A 244 16.12 8.83 -3.57
C LEU A 244 16.66 7.74 -2.66
N GLN A 245 16.75 8.04 -1.36
CA GLN A 245 17.01 7.06 -0.32
C GLN A 245 15.68 6.58 0.28
N PHE A 246 15.56 5.28 0.50
CA PHE A 246 14.43 4.73 1.23
C PHE A 246 14.40 5.26 2.66
N TYR A 247 13.28 5.85 3.05
CA TYR A 247 13.06 6.38 4.40
C TYR A 247 12.13 5.46 5.21
N SER A 248 10.94 5.21 4.73
CA SER A 248 9.97 4.30 5.35
C SER A 248 8.93 3.79 4.35
N CYS A 249 8.14 2.80 4.74
CA CYS A 249 6.95 2.37 4.01
C CYS A 249 5.87 1.84 4.96
N TYR A 250 4.65 1.78 4.45
CA TYR A 250 3.54 1.12 5.12
C TYR A 250 2.67 0.35 4.08
N PRO A 251 2.36 -0.94 4.29
CA PRO A 251 2.87 -1.79 5.39
C PRO A 251 4.39 -1.92 5.39
N PRO A 252 5.03 -2.09 6.56
CA PRO A 252 6.48 -2.22 6.64
C PRO A 252 6.94 -3.57 6.09
N PHE A 253 8.03 -3.58 5.36
CA PHE A 253 8.77 -4.82 5.13
C PHE A 253 9.93 -4.92 6.11
N VAL A 254 10.08 -6.11 6.69
CA VAL A 254 11.00 -6.34 7.82
C VAL A 254 12.42 -6.57 7.32
N GLN A 255 13.38 -5.93 7.99
CA GLN A 255 14.80 -6.19 7.80
C GLN A 255 15.31 -7.03 8.96
N PRO A 256 15.53 -8.34 8.79
CA PRO A 256 15.81 -9.25 9.91
C PRO A 256 17.21 -9.11 10.51
N PHE A 257 18.15 -8.42 9.84
CA PHE A 257 19.55 -8.38 10.23
C PHE A 257 20.12 -6.96 10.22
N MET A 258 19.50 -6.04 10.97
CA MET A 258 20.08 -4.73 11.18
C MET A 258 21.17 -4.80 12.25
N SER A 259 22.34 -4.21 11.94
CA SER A 259 23.35 -3.92 12.95
C SER A 259 22.83 -2.86 13.90
N ASP A 260 23.15 -2.99 15.20
CA ASP A 260 22.90 -1.99 16.22
C ASP A 260 23.92 -0.82 16.19
N SER A 261 24.93 -0.92 15.32
CA SER A 261 25.99 0.07 15.21
C SER A 261 25.71 1.10 14.12
N ALA A 262 25.33 2.31 14.52
CA ALA A 262 25.20 3.45 13.62
C ALA A 262 26.52 3.88 12.94
N PHE A 263 27.66 3.52 13.54
CA PHE A 263 28.99 3.91 13.03
C PHE A 263 29.62 2.87 12.11
N HIS A 264 29.19 1.62 12.24
CA HIS A 264 29.69 0.48 11.46
C HIS A 264 28.57 -0.21 10.70
N SER A 265 27.46 0.49 10.49
CA SER A 265 26.36 -0.06 9.69
C SER A 265 26.91 -0.55 8.37
N PRO A 266 26.71 -1.84 8.01
CA PRO A 266 26.98 -2.27 6.66
C PRO A 266 26.26 -1.31 5.75
N LYS A 267 26.89 -0.87 4.68
CA LYS A 267 26.19 -0.12 3.63
C LYS A 267 25.04 -1.00 3.20
N PHE A 268 23.82 -0.65 3.60
CA PHE A 268 22.64 -1.36 3.10
C PHE A 268 22.67 -1.21 1.60
N SER A 269 22.99 -2.32 0.94
CA SER A 269 22.78 -2.33 -0.49
C SER A 269 21.27 -2.37 -0.72
N ILE A 270 20.79 -1.57 -1.62
CA ILE A 270 19.38 -1.62 -2.05
C ILE A 270 18.99 -3.04 -2.53
N GLU A 271 19.98 -3.84 -2.98
CA GLU A 271 19.78 -5.24 -3.35
C GLU A 271 19.26 -6.11 -2.20
N SER A 272 19.80 -5.94 -0.98
CA SER A 272 19.29 -6.65 0.19
C SER A 272 17.83 -6.31 0.49
N PHE A 273 17.42 -5.07 0.27
CA PHE A 273 16.03 -4.65 0.41
C PHE A 273 15.13 -5.26 -0.67
N LYS A 274 15.62 -5.35 -1.91
CA LYS A 274 14.88 -5.96 -3.03
C LYS A 274 14.59 -7.42 -2.76
N ASP A 275 15.56 -8.17 -2.27
CA ASP A 275 15.40 -9.59 -1.94
C ASP A 275 14.42 -9.80 -0.78
N MET A 276 14.51 -8.99 0.27
CA MET A 276 13.55 -9.01 1.38
C MET A 276 12.13 -8.61 0.93
N GLY A 277 12.02 -7.70 -0.03
CA GLY A 277 10.77 -7.33 -0.66
C GLY A 277 10.06 -8.52 -1.28
N VAL A 278 10.76 -9.38 -2.01
CA VAL A 278 10.18 -10.58 -2.64
C VAL A 278 9.54 -11.51 -1.60
N LEU A 279 10.19 -11.76 -0.48
CA LEU A 279 9.63 -12.60 0.59
C LEU A 279 8.39 -11.94 1.22
N THR A 280 8.47 -10.65 1.48
CA THR A 280 7.34 -9.87 2.02
C THR A 280 6.14 -9.91 1.07
N GLU A 281 6.36 -9.72 -0.23
CA GLU A 281 5.34 -9.79 -1.27
C GLU A 281 4.68 -11.16 -1.35
N ALA A 282 5.43 -12.24 -1.19
CA ALA A 282 4.88 -13.60 -1.14
C ALA A 282 3.88 -13.77 0.03
N LEU A 283 4.17 -13.18 1.19
CA LEU A 283 3.25 -13.18 2.33
C LEU A 283 2.03 -12.27 2.11
N TRP A 284 2.22 -11.10 1.51
CA TRP A 284 1.11 -10.19 1.18
C TRP A 284 0.14 -10.79 0.17
N MET A 285 0.65 -11.55 -0.80
CA MET A 285 -0.16 -12.22 -1.82
C MET A 285 -1.18 -13.19 -1.21
N ILE A 286 -0.80 -13.91 -0.18
CA ILE A 286 -1.65 -14.93 0.47
C ILE A 286 -2.46 -14.42 1.65
N HIS A 287 -2.27 -13.16 2.06
CA HIS A 287 -2.97 -12.56 3.18
C HIS A 287 -4.48 -12.57 2.98
N ASN A 288 -5.23 -12.96 4.00
CA ASN A 288 -6.69 -12.94 4.00
C ASN A 288 -7.24 -12.46 5.36
N LYS A 289 -8.56 -12.33 5.46
CA LYS A 289 -9.23 -11.83 6.67
C LYS A 289 -8.99 -12.68 7.93
N ASP A 290 -8.69 -13.96 7.75
CA ASP A 290 -8.54 -14.89 8.86
C ASP A 290 -7.16 -14.72 9.53
N ASP A 291 -6.19 -14.10 8.83
CA ASP A 291 -4.87 -13.79 9.40
C ASP A 291 -4.94 -12.79 10.54
N ASP A 292 -5.87 -11.84 10.46
CA ASP A 292 -6.08 -10.86 11.52
C ASP A 292 -6.54 -11.50 12.84
N TYR A 293 -7.10 -12.70 12.78
CA TYR A 293 -7.56 -13.48 13.95
C TYR A 293 -6.50 -14.47 14.45
N GLU A 294 -5.50 -14.81 13.65
CA GLU A 294 -4.41 -15.70 14.07
C GLU A 294 -3.34 -14.98 14.90
N ILE A 295 -3.20 -13.66 14.76
CA ILE A 295 -2.32 -12.85 15.61
C ILE A 295 -2.53 -13.11 17.10
N PRO A 296 -3.75 -13.18 17.65
CA PRO A 296 -3.96 -13.52 19.07
C PRO A 296 -3.45 -14.91 19.47
N LYS A 297 -3.54 -15.91 18.59
CA LYS A 297 -3.01 -17.26 18.86
C LYS A 297 -1.48 -17.24 18.90
N MET A 298 -0.87 -16.56 17.95
CA MET A 298 0.57 -16.36 17.90
C MET A 298 1.07 -15.57 19.11
N LEU A 299 0.33 -14.51 19.52
CA LEU A 299 0.64 -13.74 20.73
C LEU A 299 0.58 -14.57 22.00
N LYS A 300 -0.34 -15.54 22.10
CA LYS A 300 -0.40 -16.45 23.22
C LYS A 300 0.86 -17.32 23.28
N SER A 301 1.26 -17.90 22.17
CA SER A 301 2.50 -18.69 22.06
C SER A 301 3.75 -17.86 22.36
N LEU A 302 3.80 -16.60 21.93
CA LEU A 302 4.88 -15.66 22.28
C LEU A 302 4.89 -15.30 23.77
N LYS A 303 3.73 -15.19 24.42
CA LYS A 303 3.64 -15.00 25.87
C LYS A 303 4.20 -16.20 26.64
N ASP A 304 3.96 -17.42 26.16
CA ASP A 304 4.49 -18.65 26.76
C ASP A 304 6.02 -18.76 26.57
N LEU A 305 6.55 -18.17 25.48
CA LEU A 305 8.00 -18.11 25.20
C LEU A 305 8.72 -17.10 26.10
N SER A 306 8.09 -15.97 26.39
CA SER A 306 8.70 -14.83 27.11
C SER A 306 9.31 -15.25 28.47
N PRO A 307 8.69 -16.07 29.32
CA PRO A 307 9.30 -16.50 30.58
C PRO A 307 10.59 -17.31 30.42
N SER A 308 10.67 -18.20 29.43
CA SER A 308 11.87 -19.00 29.20
C SER A 308 12.99 -18.16 28.58
N GLN A 309 12.67 -17.23 27.71
CA GLN A 309 13.60 -16.24 27.16
C GLN A 309 14.16 -15.35 28.28
N SER A 310 13.30 -14.78 29.12
CA SER A 310 13.71 -13.93 30.24
C SER A 310 14.61 -14.70 31.21
N ALA A 311 14.25 -15.94 31.58
CA ALA A 311 15.06 -16.75 32.48
C ALA A 311 16.47 -17.01 31.93
N LEU A 312 16.60 -17.25 30.61
CA LEU A 312 17.89 -17.42 29.96
C LEU A 312 18.71 -16.13 29.99
N VAL A 313 18.08 -15.00 29.59
CA VAL A 313 18.74 -13.69 29.52
C VAL A 313 19.15 -13.23 30.91
N GLU A 314 18.27 -13.30 31.90
CA GLU A 314 18.53 -12.87 33.27
C GLU A 314 19.63 -13.72 33.93
N TYR A 315 19.67 -15.02 33.68
CA TYR A 315 20.74 -15.88 34.19
C TYR A 315 22.12 -15.42 33.70
N VAL A 316 22.23 -15.05 32.42
CA VAL A 316 23.49 -14.55 31.84
C VAL A 316 23.76 -13.12 32.35
N ALA A 317 22.79 -12.24 32.37
CA ALA A 317 22.95 -10.85 32.79
C ALA A 317 23.38 -10.71 34.27
N ASN A 318 22.87 -11.60 35.13
CA ASN A 318 23.21 -11.63 36.55
C ASN A 318 24.50 -12.40 36.89
N SER A 319 25.14 -13.03 35.90
CA SER A 319 26.42 -13.69 36.07
C SER A 319 27.55 -12.65 36.14
N ASN A 320 28.29 -12.62 37.23
CA ASN A 320 29.40 -11.69 37.46
C ASN A 320 30.60 -12.38 38.07
N LYS A 321 31.68 -11.65 38.34
CA LYS A 321 32.95 -12.21 38.90
C LYS A 321 32.79 -13.02 40.20
N ASN A 322 31.75 -12.73 40.97
CA ASN A 322 31.46 -13.38 42.25
C ASN A 322 30.38 -14.48 42.11
N THR A 323 29.83 -14.70 40.93
CA THR A 323 28.81 -15.71 40.68
C THR A 323 29.41 -16.90 39.96
N VAL A 324 29.41 -18.08 40.62
CA VAL A 324 29.82 -19.33 39.96
C VAL A 324 28.75 -19.69 38.91
N VAL A 325 29.12 -19.62 37.64
CA VAL A 325 28.25 -20.07 36.53
C VAL A 325 28.09 -21.59 36.62
N LYS A 326 26.87 -22.03 36.90
CA LYS A 326 26.53 -23.46 36.91
C LYS A 326 26.11 -23.87 35.50
N SER A 327 26.93 -24.68 34.83
CA SER A 327 26.68 -25.12 33.44
C SER A 327 25.36 -25.87 33.29
N ASP A 328 24.92 -26.60 34.32
CA ASP A 328 23.66 -27.35 34.27
C ASP A 328 22.42 -26.45 34.31
N VAL A 329 22.47 -25.32 35.03
CA VAL A 329 21.40 -24.32 35.03
C VAL A 329 21.31 -23.68 33.66
N MET A 330 22.43 -23.34 33.05
CA MET A 330 22.49 -22.78 31.71
C MET A 330 21.91 -23.74 30.67
N LYS A 331 22.32 -25.01 30.68
CA LYS A 331 21.78 -26.06 29.81
C LYS A 331 20.27 -26.23 29.96
N THR A 332 19.78 -26.20 31.19
CA THR A 332 18.34 -26.30 31.49
C THR A 332 17.57 -25.11 30.91
N ASN A 333 18.07 -23.89 31.10
CA ASN A 333 17.41 -22.68 30.54
C ASN A 333 17.41 -22.69 29.00
N ILE A 334 18.53 -23.10 28.38
CA ILE A 334 18.60 -23.21 26.91
C ILE A 334 17.61 -24.27 26.41
N SER A 335 17.60 -25.47 27.02
CA SER A 335 16.71 -26.56 26.60
C SER A 335 15.23 -26.18 26.73
N LYS A 336 14.87 -25.45 27.78
CA LYS A 336 13.51 -24.97 27.97
C LYS A 336 13.12 -23.94 26.91
N TYR A 337 14.00 -22.99 26.65
CA TYR A 337 13.77 -21.95 25.63
C TYR A 337 13.63 -22.55 24.22
N VAL A 338 14.50 -23.48 23.84
CA VAL A 338 14.42 -24.21 22.55
C VAL A 338 13.10 -24.98 22.45
N LYS A 339 12.71 -25.71 23.50
CA LYS A 339 11.43 -26.44 23.53
C LYS A 339 10.21 -25.52 23.40
N ASP A 340 10.27 -24.31 23.95
CA ASP A 340 9.19 -23.33 23.80
C ASP A 340 9.20 -22.69 22.41
N LEU A 341 10.38 -22.48 21.78
CA LEU A 341 10.50 -22.06 20.38
C LEU A 341 9.92 -23.08 19.41
N GLU A 342 10.15 -24.38 19.63
CA GLU A 342 9.63 -25.47 18.79
C GLU A 342 8.09 -25.53 18.78
N LYS A 343 7.42 -24.99 19.80
CA LYS A 343 5.95 -24.89 19.83
C LYS A 343 5.42 -23.76 18.93
N ILE A 344 6.29 -22.84 18.52
CA ILE A 344 5.95 -21.73 17.65
C ILE A 344 6.33 -22.14 16.24
N ASP A 345 5.36 -22.65 15.49
CA ASP A 345 5.56 -23.04 14.08
C ASP A 345 5.61 -21.80 13.17
N ILE A 346 6.68 -21.01 13.32
CA ILE A 346 6.88 -19.79 12.49
C ILE A 346 7.40 -20.15 11.10
N THR A 347 8.02 -21.30 10.91
CA THR A 347 8.81 -21.60 9.71
C THR A 347 8.08 -22.43 8.67
N SER A 348 7.15 -23.31 9.06
CA SER A 348 6.42 -24.17 8.12
C SER A 348 5.09 -23.55 7.65
N TYR A 349 4.47 -22.72 8.47
CA TYR A 349 3.16 -22.15 8.23
C TYR A 349 3.06 -21.32 6.93
N PRO A 350 3.95 -20.34 6.64
CA PRO A 350 3.87 -19.57 5.41
C PRO A 350 4.03 -20.41 4.16
N ILE A 351 4.96 -21.37 4.16
CA ILE A 351 5.25 -22.20 2.98
C ILE A 351 4.08 -23.12 2.64
N ASN A 352 3.51 -23.79 3.63
CA ASN A 352 2.36 -24.66 3.43
C ASN A 352 1.14 -23.87 2.95
N ARG A 353 0.94 -22.70 3.50
CA ARG A 353 -0.15 -21.82 3.10
C ARG A 353 -0.01 -21.31 1.66
N ILE A 354 1.19 -20.92 1.24
CA ILE A 354 1.49 -20.55 -0.14
C ILE A 354 1.18 -21.74 -1.09
N LYS A 355 1.57 -22.97 -0.73
CA LYS A 355 1.26 -24.15 -1.55
C LYS A 355 -0.24 -24.39 -1.70
N LEU A 356 -1.01 -24.30 -0.63
CA LEU A 356 -2.46 -24.48 -0.65
C LEU A 356 -3.14 -23.40 -1.50
N PHE A 357 -2.72 -22.15 -1.33
CA PHE A 357 -3.17 -21.02 -2.13
C PHE A 357 -2.91 -21.24 -3.64
N LEU A 358 -1.69 -21.62 -4.02
CA LEU A 358 -1.30 -21.84 -5.41
C LEU A 358 -2.05 -23.02 -6.04
N ASN A 359 -2.38 -24.07 -5.28
CA ASN A 359 -3.20 -25.16 -5.76
C ASN A 359 -4.63 -24.69 -6.14
N GLU A 360 -5.25 -23.87 -5.29
CA GLU A 360 -6.55 -23.28 -5.60
C GLU A 360 -6.49 -22.35 -6.82
N VAL A 361 -5.43 -21.57 -6.98
CA VAL A 361 -5.22 -20.75 -8.20
C VAL A 361 -5.18 -21.63 -9.44
N ARG A 362 -4.41 -22.72 -9.42
CA ARG A 362 -4.31 -23.67 -10.54
C ARG A 362 -5.69 -24.27 -10.90
N ASP A 363 -6.43 -24.71 -9.89
CA ASP A 363 -7.72 -25.36 -10.11
C ASP A 363 -8.76 -24.37 -10.66
N LEU A 364 -8.74 -23.12 -10.17
CA LEU A 364 -9.56 -22.04 -10.70
C LEU A 364 -9.26 -21.74 -12.18
N MET A 365 -7.97 -21.71 -12.56
CA MET A 365 -7.58 -21.44 -13.96
C MET A 365 -8.15 -22.46 -14.95
N ILE A 366 -8.30 -23.73 -14.55
CA ILE A 366 -8.93 -24.79 -15.38
C ILE A 366 -10.38 -24.45 -15.70
N HIS A 367 -11.13 -23.91 -14.72
CA HIS A 367 -12.53 -23.52 -14.95
C HIS A 367 -12.64 -22.26 -15.82
N ILE A 368 -11.74 -21.30 -15.65
CA ILE A 368 -11.70 -20.09 -16.47
C ILE A 368 -11.36 -20.41 -17.93
N GLU A 369 -10.38 -21.28 -18.16
CA GLU A 369 -9.98 -21.72 -19.51
C GLU A 369 -11.13 -22.37 -20.26
N LYS A 370 -11.95 -23.18 -19.58
CA LYS A 370 -13.17 -23.78 -20.11
C LYS A 370 -14.31 -22.78 -20.30
N LYS A 371 -14.17 -21.53 -19.89
CA LYS A 371 -15.22 -20.50 -19.88
C LYS A 371 -16.52 -20.94 -19.19
N ASP A 372 -16.39 -21.73 -18.13
CA ASP A 372 -17.49 -22.29 -17.36
C ASP A 372 -17.79 -21.43 -16.15
N LEU A 373 -18.62 -20.41 -16.34
CA LEU A 373 -18.96 -19.43 -15.31
C LEU A 373 -19.64 -20.08 -14.08
N GLU A 374 -20.46 -21.10 -14.27
CA GLU A 374 -21.17 -21.73 -13.14
C GLU A 374 -20.20 -22.49 -12.23
N ASN A 375 -19.21 -23.19 -12.80
CA ASN A 375 -18.16 -23.81 -12.01
C ASN A 375 -17.21 -22.79 -11.40
N VAL A 376 -16.92 -21.67 -12.07
CA VAL A 376 -16.15 -20.55 -11.46
C VAL A 376 -16.90 -19.96 -10.26
N LYS A 377 -18.22 -19.71 -10.37
CA LYS A 377 -19.04 -19.25 -9.23
C LYS A 377 -18.97 -20.21 -8.05
N LYS A 378 -19.22 -21.50 -8.34
CA LYS A 378 -19.16 -22.55 -7.30
C LYS A 378 -17.78 -22.58 -6.63
N PHE A 379 -16.72 -22.52 -7.42
CA PHE A 379 -15.34 -22.54 -6.93
C PHE A 379 -15.06 -21.32 -6.03
N VAL A 380 -15.37 -20.10 -6.48
CA VAL A 380 -15.14 -18.86 -5.75
C VAL A 380 -15.83 -18.87 -4.37
N HIS A 381 -17.03 -19.42 -4.29
CA HIS A 381 -17.76 -19.53 -3.02
C HIS A 381 -17.26 -20.66 -2.10
N GLN A 382 -16.58 -21.65 -2.62
CA GLN A 382 -16.08 -22.81 -1.86
C GLN A 382 -14.57 -22.74 -1.56
N ALA A 383 -13.83 -21.87 -2.23
CA ALA A 383 -12.39 -21.70 -2.02
C ALA A 383 -12.09 -21.39 -0.54
N LYS A 384 -11.03 -22.02 -0.03
CA LYS A 384 -10.60 -21.88 1.38
C LYS A 384 -9.47 -20.88 1.56
N HIS A 385 -8.67 -20.66 0.52
CA HIS A 385 -7.48 -19.84 0.55
C HIS A 385 -7.59 -18.60 -0.34
N LEU A 386 -8.40 -18.67 -1.42
CA LEU A 386 -8.69 -17.55 -2.31
C LEU A 386 -9.91 -16.77 -1.86
N PHE A 387 -9.91 -15.45 -2.08
CA PHE A 387 -11.06 -14.56 -1.94
C PHE A 387 -11.72 -14.55 -0.55
N HIS A 388 -10.97 -14.90 0.48
CA HIS A 388 -11.46 -14.95 1.87
C HIS A 388 -11.53 -13.56 2.52
N GLY A 389 -12.27 -12.65 1.90
CA GLY A 389 -12.59 -11.34 2.45
C GLY A 389 -11.40 -10.37 2.54
N ALA A 390 -10.25 -10.70 1.96
CA ALA A 390 -9.15 -9.81 1.73
C ALA A 390 -8.54 -10.08 0.37
N VAL A 391 -8.12 -9.04 -0.30
CA VAL A 391 -7.48 -9.11 -1.61
C VAL A 391 -5.95 -9.06 -1.48
N GLY A 392 -5.42 -9.62 -0.41
CA GLY A 392 -4.02 -9.51 -0.02
C GLY A 392 -3.70 -8.17 0.65
N VAL A 393 -2.43 -7.90 0.93
CA VAL A 393 -1.93 -6.58 1.34
C VAL A 393 -1.67 -5.79 0.06
N ARG A 394 -2.74 -5.19 -0.45
CA ARG A 394 -2.77 -4.67 -1.81
C ARG A 394 -1.99 -3.36 -1.95
N HIS A 395 -2.16 -2.44 -1.02
CA HIS A 395 -1.64 -1.07 -1.16
C HIS A 395 -0.40 -0.86 -0.31
N VAL A 396 0.63 -0.28 -0.91
CA VAL A 396 1.89 0.03 -0.24
C VAL A 396 2.29 1.46 -0.54
N ASP A 397 2.52 2.22 0.51
CA ASP A 397 3.00 3.59 0.42
C ASP A 397 4.47 3.64 0.83
N PHE A 398 5.27 4.38 0.12
CA PHE A 398 6.70 4.57 0.35
C PHE A 398 7.02 6.03 0.61
N ILE A 399 8.02 6.27 1.44
CA ILE A 399 8.64 7.58 1.59
C ILE A 399 10.10 7.46 1.17
N GLY A 400 10.50 8.26 0.20
CA GLY A 400 11.87 8.44 -0.25
C GLY A 400 12.39 9.81 0.14
N HIS A 401 13.65 9.89 0.55
CA HIS A 401 14.36 11.13 0.86
C HIS A 401 15.37 11.43 -0.23
N LYS A 402 15.31 12.62 -0.83
CA LYS A 402 16.28 13.06 -1.84
C LYS A 402 17.56 13.51 -1.15
N LYS A 403 18.70 13.02 -1.61
CA LYS A 403 20.01 13.45 -1.09
C LYS A 403 20.22 14.96 -1.27
N TYR A 404 21.02 15.58 -0.40
CA TYR A 404 21.41 16.97 -0.52
C TYR A 404 22.34 17.21 -1.71
#